data_919e218cb898c3878ebc4dc3a5fd8d22
#
_entry.id   919e218cb898c3878ebc4dc3a5fd8d22
#
_cell.length_a   1.000
_cell.length_b   1.000
_cell.length_c   1.000
_cell.angle_alpha   90.00
_cell.angle_beta   90.00
_cell.angle_gamma   90.00
#
_symmetry.space_group_name_H-M   'P 1'
#
loop_
_entity.id
_entity.type
_entity.pdbx_description
1 polymer ?
#
loop_
_entity_poly.entity_id
_entity_poly.type
_entity_poly.pdbx_seq_one_letter_code
_entity_poly.pdbx_strand_id
1 'polypeptide(L)' 'MIYQGITYKKHQKVKFVIPSDNRIIDPQTKKILWKYGTIKFIANNKISAWVLENGTKEPIRISLFCILPLH' A
#
# COMPACT_ATOMS: atom_id res chain seq x y z
N MET A 1 2.85 8.11 -11.76
CA MET A 1 4.23 7.73 -11.43
C MET A 1 4.46 6.26 -11.66
N ILE A 2 5.66 5.90 -12.14
CA ILE A 2 6.00 4.49 -12.41
C ILE A 2 7.09 4.06 -11.42
N TYR A 3 6.91 2.88 -10.81
CA TYR A 3 7.86 2.31 -9.89
C TYR A 3 7.98 0.81 -10.16
N GLN A 4 9.18 0.34 -10.52
CA GLN A 4 9.44 -1.05 -10.90
C GLN A 4 8.46 -1.57 -11.96
N GLY A 5 8.17 -0.73 -12.97
CA GLY A 5 7.27 -1.10 -14.06
C GLY A 5 5.78 -1.01 -13.74
N ILE A 6 5.42 -0.62 -12.51
CA ILE A 6 4.03 -0.47 -12.11
C ILE A 6 3.69 1.02 -12.05
N THR A 7 2.56 1.41 -12.66
CA THR A 7 2.10 2.79 -12.64
C THR A 7 1.24 3.04 -11.41
N TYR A 8 1.61 4.04 -10.62
CA TYR A 8 0.87 4.48 -9.44
C TYR A 8 0.35 5.89 -9.63
N LYS A 9 -0.86 6.16 -9.18
CA LYS A 9 -1.45 7.49 -9.31
C LYS A 9 -2.40 7.78 -8.16
N LYS A 10 -2.68 9.06 -7.97
CA LYS A 10 -3.62 9.56 -6.97
C LYS A 10 -5.00 8.96 -7.18
N HIS A 11 -5.68 8.62 -6.11
CA HIS A 11 -7.02 8.01 -6.06
C HIS A 11 -7.07 6.56 -6.56
N GLN A 12 -5.93 5.95 -6.84
CA GLN A 12 -5.88 4.56 -7.25
C GLN A 12 -6.17 3.64 -6.06
N LYS A 13 -6.97 2.60 -6.30
CA LYS A 13 -7.22 1.58 -5.29
C LYS A 13 -6.11 0.54 -5.31
N VAL A 14 -5.60 0.21 -4.13
CA VAL A 14 -4.42 -0.65 -3.99
C VAL A 14 -4.60 -1.62 -2.83
N LYS A 15 -3.77 -2.65 -2.82
CA LYS A 15 -3.53 -3.48 -1.63
C LYS A 15 -2.10 -3.24 -1.17
N PHE A 16 -1.87 -3.39 0.13
CA PHE A 16 -0.58 -3.07 0.69
C PHE A 16 -0.33 -3.84 1.99
N VAL A 17 0.93 -3.84 2.42
CA VAL A 17 1.33 -4.36 3.74
C VAL A 17 2.09 -3.27 4.47
N ILE A 18 2.06 -3.32 5.80
CA ILE A 18 2.83 -2.41 6.65
C ILE A 18 4.00 -3.23 7.19
N PRO A 19 5.25 -2.94 6.77
CA PRO A 19 6.40 -3.79 7.15
C PRO A 19 6.63 -3.90 8.65
N SER A 20 6.21 -2.90 9.43
CA SER A 20 6.34 -2.93 10.87
C SER A 20 5.26 -3.74 11.58
N ASP A 21 4.26 -4.22 10.85
CA ASP A 21 3.17 -5.00 11.43
C ASP A 21 3.59 -6.48 11.51
N ASN A 22 3.51 -7.04 12.73
CA ASN A 22 3.88 -8.44 12.96
C ASN A 22 2.90 -9.44 12.33
N ARG A 23 1.78 -8.98 11.81
CA ARG A 23 0.72 -9.83 11.27
C ARG A 23 0.63 -9.77 9.77
N ILE A 24 1.77 -9.57 9.08
CA ILE A 24 1.80 -9.54 7.62
C ILE A 24 1.48 -10.91 7.02
N ILE A 25 1.88 -11.99 7.71
CA ILE A 25 1.69 -13.35 7.21
C ILE A 25 0.78 -14.12 8.16
N ASP A 26 -0.25 -14.77 7.60
CA ASP A 26 -1.12 -15.66 8.36
C ASP A 26 -0.29 -16.89 8.80
N PRO A 27 -0.20 -17.18 10.12
CA PRO A 27 0.62 -18.29 10.59
C PRO A 27 0.07 -19.66 10.18
N GLN A 28 -1.21 -19.77 9.88
CA GLN A 28 -1.82 -21.05 9.49
C GLN A 28 -1.68 -21.33 8.00
N THR A 29 -1.98 -20.33 7.15
CA THR A 29 -1.99 -20.53 5.69
C THR A 29 -0.68 -20.14 5.04
N LYS A 30 0.20 -19.39 5.74
CA LYS A 30 1.45 -18.82 5.22
C LYS A 30 1.23 -17.82 4.08
N LYS A 31 0.03 -17.28 3.96
CA LYS A 31 -0.31 -16.29 2.95
C LYS A 31 -0.18 -14.88 3.53
N ILE A 32 0.13 -13.92 2.64
CA ILE A 32 0.24 -12.52 3.03
C ILE A 32 -1.16 -11.98 3.34
N LEU A 33 -1.27 -11.30 4.48
CA LEU A 33 -2.50 -10.63 4.91
C LEU A 33 -2.49 -9.20 4.36
N TRP A 34 -3.03 -9.03 3.17
CA TRP A 34 -3.08 -7.73 2.51
C TRP A 34 -4.09 -6.81 3.16
N LYS A 35 -3.72 -5.53 3.29
CA LYS A 35 -4.66 -4.46 3.61
C LYS A 35 -5.07 -3.77 2.32
N TYR A 36 -6.21 -3.10 2.35
CA TYR A 36 -6.78 -2.48 1.15
C TYR A 36 -7.07 -1.01 1.42
N GLY A 37 -6.80 -0.17 0.43
CA GLY A 37 -7.01 1.26 0.59
C GLY A 37 -6.88 2.00 -0.74
N THR A 38 -6.74 3.32 -0.62
CA THR A 38 -6.68 4.22 -1.78
C THR A 38 -5.47 5.14 -1.63
N ILE A 39 -4.70 5.31 -2.69
CA ILE A 39 -3.59 6.27 -2.70
C ILE A 39 -4.18 7.68 -2.64
N LYS A 40 -3.81 8.45 -1.61
CA LYS A 40 -4.21 9.85 -1.52
C LYS A 40 -3.28 10.75 -2.33
N PHE A 41 -1.98 10.48 -2.26
CA PHE A 41 -0.99 11.17 -3.09
C PHE A 41 0.36 10.45 -2.99
N ILE A 42 1.20 10.70 -4.00
CA ILE A 42 2.56 10.16 -4.04
C ILE A 42 3.46 11.11 -3.24
N ALA A 43 4.34 10.57 -2.40
CA ALA A 43 5.25 11.38 -1.62
C ALA A 43 6.30 12.05 -2.52
N ASN A 44 6.86 13.16 -2.02
CA ASN A 44 7.84 13.94 -2.79
C ASN A 44 9.10 13.15 -3.12
N ASN A 45 9.47 12.17 -2.30
CA ASN A 45 10.64 11.33 -2.57
C ASN A 45 10.42 10.34 -3.72
N LYS A 46 9.18 10.19 -4.20
CA LYS A 46 8.78 9.33 -5.32
C LYS A 46 9.05 7.83 -5.10
N ILE A 47 9.30 7.42 -3.85
CA ILE A 47 9.50 6.02 -3.49
C ILE A 47 8.50 5.53 -2.44
N SER A 48 7.58 6.41 -2.03
CA SER A 48 6.52 6.06 -1.12
C SER A 48 5.24 6.82 -1.49
N ALA A 49 4.13 6.40 -0.91
CA ALA A 49 2.83 7.03 -1.14
C ALA A 49 2.07 7.11 0.18
N TRP A 50 1.18 8.08 0.26
CA TRP A 50 0.25 8.19 1.37
C TRP A 50 -1.02 7.43 1.00
N VAL A 51 -1.32 6.39 1.76
CA VAL A 51 -2.43 5.49 1.49
C VAL A 51 -3.43 5.57 2.62
N LEU A 52 -4.70 5.76 2.25
CA LEU A 52 -5.80 5.73 3.21
C LEU A 52 -6.38 4.32 3.21
N GLU A 53 -6.18 3.60 4.31
CA GLU A 53 -6.74 2.27 4.48
C GLU A 53 -8.27 2.35 4.55
N ASN A 54 -8.98 1.41 3.95
CA ASN A 54 -10.44 1.36 4.00
C ASN A 54 -10.91 1.33 5.45
N GLY A 55 -11.85 2.23 5.76
CA GLY A 55 -12.39 2.35 7.11
C GLY A 55 -11.62 3.27 8.04
N THR A 56 -10.51 3.86 7.59
CA THR A 56 -9.74 4.80 8.40
C THR A 56 -9.91 6.23 7.87
N LYS A 57 -9.52 7.20 8.68
CA LYS A 57 -9.66 8.62 8.34
C LYS A 57 -8.33 9.30 8.07
N GLU A 58 -7.22 8.68 8.43
CA GLU A 58 -5.90 9.28 8.28
C GLU A 58 -5.02 8.43 7.39
N PRO A 59 -4.37 9.03 6.37
CA PRO A 59 -3.47 8.29 5.50
C PRO A 59 -2.17 7.98 6.22
N ILE A 60 -1.53 6.89 5.80
CA ILE A 60 -0.21 6.50 6.29
C ILE A 60 0.75 6.44 5.11
N ARG A 61 2.02 6.76 5.37
CA ARG A 61 3.06 6.70 4.34
C ARG A 61 3.60 5.28 4.25
N ILE A 62 3.56 4.70 3.05
CA ILE A 62 3.96 3.33 2.81
C ILE A 62 4.90 3.32 1.60
N SER A 63 5.99 2.55 1.70
CA SER A 63 6.90 2.37 0.58
C SER A 63 6.18 1.75 -0.61
N LEU A 64 6.50 2.20 -1.82
CA LEU A 64 5.92 1.63 -3.04
C LEU A 64 6.28 0.15 -3.21
N PHE A 65 7.35 -0.34 -2.56
CA PHE A 65 7.64 -1.78 -2.49
C PHE A 65 6.53 -2.59 -1.84
N CYS A 66 5.77 -1.96 -0.95
CA CYS A 66 4.77 -2.64 -0.13
C CYS A 66 3.36 -2.46 -0.67
N ILE A 67 3.22 -1.84 -1.85
CA ILE A 67 1.93 -1.51 -2.44
C ILE A 67 1.81 -2.19 -3.79
N LEU A 68 0.65 -2.80 -4.06
CA LEU A 68 0.31 -3.34 -5.38
C LEU A 68 -1.04 -2.80 -5.83
N PRO A 69 -1.20 -2.50 -7.13
CA PRO A 69 -2.49 -2.05 -7.63
C PRO A 69 -3.54 -3.16 -7.56
N LEU A 70 -4.79 -2.77 -7.34
CA LEU A 70 -5.92 -3.68 -7.47
C LEU A 70 -6.40 -3.67 -8.91
N HIS A 71 -6.72 -4.85 -9.42
CA HIS A 71 -7.26 -5.02 -10.77
C HIS A 71 -8.72 -5.39 -10.73
#